data_9b3dc5e21656b95636833adcbe57a44f
#
_entry.id   9b3dc5e21656b95636833adcbe57a44f
#
_cell.length_a   1.000
_cell.length_b   1.000
_cell.length_c   1.000
_cell.angle_alpha   90.00
_cell.angle_beta   90.00
_cell.angle_gamma   90.00
#
_symmetry.space_group_name_H-M   'P 1'
#
loop_
_entity.id
_entity.type
_entity.pdbx_description
1 polymer ?
#
loop_
_entity_poly.entity_id
_entity_poly.type
_entity_poly.pdbx_seq_one_letter_code
_entity_poly.pdbx_strand_id
1 'polypeptide(L)'
;MDGDETDLAWETLDSETEYTCPGFDVVRDDVAFPDGERGAFHYVTDAPSVVVLPFTADGDVVVIEEWRQPVGRVNYGLPAGGLEDDDADPSAAARRELREETGYEADAVEQLAIYEPSNGLFDSVYHYVVAHGCERTADQELDDNESIRVGTTTFADLQERAAAGDLRDGRSALGVLQYAARIGK
;
A
#
# COMPACT_ATOMS: atom_id res chain seq x y z
N MET A 1 -1.88 -28.30 8.71
CA MET A 1 -2.90 -27.90 9.71
C MET A 1 -4.24 -27.94 8.96
N ASP A 2 -5.01 -29.02 9.16
CA ASP A 2 -6.33 -29.23 8.51
C ASP A 2 -7.45 -28.99 9.55
N GLY A 3 -7.42 -27.84 10.23
CA GLY A 3 -8.53 -27.39 11.06
C GLY A 3 -9.57 -26.70 10.16
N ASP A 4 -10.85 -26.90 10.42
CA ASP A 4 -11.92 -26.16 9.78
C ASP A 4 -11.80 -24.68 10.22
N GLU A 5 -11.77 -23.72 9.28
CA GLU A 5 -11.70 -22.28 9.59
C GLU A 5 -12.85 -21.85 10.50
N THR A 6 -13.98 -22.56 10.47
CA THR A 6 -15.14 -22.31 11.32
C THR A 6 -14.86 -22.46 12.82
N ASP A 7 -13.84 -23.27 13.21
CA ASP A 7 -13.45 -23.44 14.61
C ASP A 7 -12.75 -22.20 15.20
N LEU A 8 -12.29 -21.28 14.38
CA LEU A 8 -11.58 -20.06 14.76
C LEU A 8 -12.43 -18.80 14.49
N ALA A 9 -13.50 -18.92 13.71
CA ALA A 9 -14.30 -17.78 13.28
C ALA A 9 -15.08 -17.19 14.46
N TRP A 10 -15.12 -15.88 14.51
CA TRP A 10 -15.97 -15.12 15.44
C TRP A 10 -17.28 -14.77 14.71
N GLU A 11 -18.37 -14.70 15.47
CA GLU A 11 -19.65 -14.22 14.97
C GLU A 11 -19.77 -12.73 15.26
N THR A 12 -19.92 -11.87 14.24
CA THR A 12 -20.28 -10.46 14.43
C THR A 12 -21.76 -10.36 14.79
N LEU A 13 -22.05 -9.83 15.97
CA LEU A 13 -23.40 -9.68 16.51
C LEU A 13 -24.00 -8.32 16.17
N ASP A 14 -23.17 -7.29 16.15
CA ASP A 14 -23.52 -5.89 15.81
C ASP A 14 -22.26 -5.17 15.34
N SER A 15 -22.42 -4.13 14.51
CA SER A 15 -21.34 -3.32 14.00
C SER A 15 -21.75 -1.85 13.95
N GLU A 16 -20.89 -0.97 14.46
CA GLU A 16 -21.12 0.47 14.43
C GLU A 16 -19.83 1.24 14.11
N THR A 17 -19.96 2.35 13.37
CA THR A 17 -18.87 3.29 13.15
C THR A 17 -18.80 4.26 14.31
N GLU A 18 -17.74 4.21 15.12
CA GLU A 18 -17.54 5.09 16.26
C GLU A 18 -16.89 6.42 15.91
N TYR A 19 -16.08 6.44 14.84
CA TYR A 19 -15.40 7.65 14.41
C TYR A 19 -15.24 7.66 12.89
N THR A 20 -15.48 8.81 12.27
CA THR A 20 -15.31 9.06 10.83
C THR A 20 -14.44 10.29 10.59
N CYS A 21 -13.48 10.20 9.69
CA CYS A 21 -12.72 11.34 9.17
C CYS A 21 -12.47 11.16 7.66
N PRO A 22 -11.93 12.19 6.95
CA PRO A 22 -11.70 12.11 5.49
C PRO A 22 -10.63 11.09 5.13
N GLY A 23 -10.20 10.20 5.76
CA GLY A 23 -9.16 9.22 5.37
C GLY A 23 -9.48 7.81 5.83
N PHE A 24 -10.33 7.67 6.86
CA PHE A 24 -10.67 6.35 7.39
C PHE A 24 -11.84 6.41 8.37
N ASP A 25 -12.44 5.27 8.63
CA ASP A 25 -13.40 5.07 9.70
C ASP A 25 -12.82 4.17 10.79
N VAL A 26 -13.27 4.35 12.03
CA VAL A 26 -13.05 3.39 13.12
C VAL A 26 -14.36 2.67 13.40
N VAL A 27 -14.34 1.36 13.20
CA VAL A 27 -15.47 0.47 13.36
C VAL A 27 -15.32 -0.32 14.65
N ARG A 28 -16.42 -0.51 15.36
CA ARG A 28 -16.55 -1.40 16.51
C ARG A 28 -17.52 -2.51 16.19
N ASP A 29 -17.06 -3.75 16.30
CA ASP A 29 -17.88 -4.95 16.22
C ASP A 29 -18.10 -5.53 17.63
N ASP A 30 -19.36 -5.80 17.98
CA ASP A 30 -19.69 -6.69 19.07
C ASP A 30 -19.65 -8.13 18.56
N VAL A 31 -18.86 -8.97 19.19
CA VAL A 31 -18.56 -10.31 18.69
C VAL A 31 -18.84 -11.41 19.73
N ALA A 32 -19.15 -12.61 19.24
CA ALA A 32 -19.09 -13.84 20.02
C ALA A 32 -17.87 -14.65 19.59
N PHE A 33 -17.04 -15.03 20.57
CA PHE A 33 -15.88 -15.88 20.37
C PHE A 33 -16.29 -17.36 20.22
N PRO A 34 -15.39 -18.23 19.70
CA PRO A 34 -15.70 -19.65 19.53
C PRO A 34 -16.08 -20.40 20.82
N ASP A 35 -15.63 -19.93 21.98
CA ASP A 35 -16.00 -20.47 23.30
C ASP A 35 -17.36 -19.97 23.82
N GLY A 36 -18.03 -19.08 23.09
CA GLY A 36 -19.33 -18.47 23.41
C GLY A 36 -19.24 -17.23 24.30
N GLU A 37 -18.04 -16.81 24.71
CA GLU A 37 -17.88 -15.51 25.38
C GLU A 37 -18.12 -14.36 24.39
N ARG A 38 -18.44 -13.18 24.91
CA ARG A 38 -18.68 -11.98 24.10
C ARG A 38 -17.65 -10.91 24.39
N GLY A 39 -17.29 -10.18 23.35
CA GLY A 39 -16.36 -9.06 23.42
C GLY A 39 -16.67 -7.98 22.40
N ALA A 40 -15.83 -6.95 22.36
CA ALA A 40 -15.83 -5.95 21.31
C ALA A 40 -14.46 -5.91 20.64
N PHE A 41 -14.45 -5.73 19.32
CA PHE A 41 -13.25 -5.58 18.52
C PHE A 41 -13.32 -4.26 17.74
N HIS A 42 -12.22 -3.50 17.77
CA HIS A 42 -12.14 -2.24 17.04
C HIS A 42 -11.09 -2.36 15.95
N TYR A 43 -11.43 -1.84 14.78
CA TYR A 43 -10.51 -1.79 13.65
C TYR A 43 -10.74 -0.53 12.82
N VAL A 44 -9.79 -0.26 11.95
CA VAL A 44 -9.84 0.85 10.99
C VAL A 44 -10.22 0.30 9.63
N THR A 45 -11.23 0.89 9.01
CA THR A 45 -11.58 0.61 7.62
C THR A 45 -11.15 1.76 6.73
N ASP A 46 -10.54 1.44 5.60
CA ASP A 46 -9.99 2.38 4.64
C ASP A 46 -10.08 1.79 3.23
N ALA A 47 -10.02 2.65 2.21
CA ALA A 47 -10.01 2.18 0.83
C ALA A 47 -8.81 1.25 0.55
N PRO A 48 -8.95 0.26 -0.33
CA PRO A 48 -7.82 -0.47 -0.85
C PRO A 48 -6.78 0.49 -1.44
N SER A 49 -5.50 0.12 -1.38
CA SER A 49 -4.41 0.98 -1.84
C SER A 49 -3.54 0.27 -2.88
N VAL A 50 -2.85 1.06 -3.70
CA VAL A 50 -1.79 0.58 -4.60
C VAL A 50 -0.42 0.99 -4.08
N VAL A 51 0.58 0.15 -4.33
CA VAL A 51 2.00 0.46 -4.16
C VAL A 51 2.69 0.16 -5.49
N VAL A 52 3.30 1.16 -6.07
CA VAL A 52 3.85 1.07 -7.44
C VAL A 52 5.36 0.94 -7.39
N LEU A 53 5.93 -0.09 -8.03
CA LEU A 53 7.36 -0.25 -8.28
C LEU A 53 7.67 0.18 -9.73
N PRO A 54 8.05 1.46 -9.98
CA PRO A 54 8.10 2.01 -11.32
C PRO A 54 9.53 1.99 -11.87
N PHE A 55 9.73 1.26 -12.97
CA PHE A 55 11.00 1.18 -13.69
C PHE A 55 11.01 2.13 -14.89
N THR A 56 12.03 2.98 -14.96
CA THR A 56 12.31 3.80 -16.15
C THR A 56 12.80 2.94 -17.32
N ALA A 57 12.86 3.51 -18.52
CA ALA A 57 13.43 2.83 -19.68
C ALA A 57 14.92 2.43 -19.49
N ASP A 58 15.66 3.17 -18.66
CA ASP A 58 17.06 2.88 -18.32
C ASP A 58 17.21 1.82 -17.22
N GLY A 59 16.09 1.40 -16.59
CA GLY A 59 16.05 0.37 -15.55
C GLY A 59 16.23 0.92 -14.12
N ASP A 60 16.27 2.23 -13.94
CA ASP A 60 16.21 2.85 -12.63
C ASP A 60 14.79 2.80 -12.07
N VAL A 61 14.65 2.84 -10.73
CA VAL A 61 13.37 2.87 -10.03
C VAL A 61 13.06 4.30 -9.62
N VAL A 62 11.84 4.77 -9.94
CA VAL A 62 11.33 6.05 -9.44
C VAL A 62 10.94 5.88 -7.97
N VAL A 63 11.41 6.78 -7.12
CA VAL A 63 11.20 6.76 -5.67
C VAL A 63 10.76 8.12 -5.19
N ILE A 64 10.13 8.15 -4.02
CA ILE A 64 9.68 9.37 -3.37
C ILE A 64 10.27 9.53 -1.97
N GLU A 65 10.43 10.78 -1.58
CA GLU A 65 10.62 11.20 -0.19
C GLU A 65 9.38 11.99 0.22
N GLU A 66 8.66 11.50 1.21
CA GLU A 66 7.39 12.05 1.64
C GLU A 66 7.36 12.28 3.14
N TRP A 67 6.77 13.41 3.57
CA TRP A 67 6.50 13.64 4.97
C TRP A 67 5.36 12.75 5.46
N ARG A 68 5.62 11.91 6.45
CA ARG A 68 4.62 11.04 7.09
C ARG A 68 4.33 11.53 8.51
N GLN A 69 3.23 12.25 8.66
CA GLN A 69 2.81 12.86 9.93
C GLN A 69 2.72 11.86 11.08
N PRO A 70 2.17 10.64 10.93
CA PRO A 70 2.06 9.70 12.06
C PRO A 70 3.40 9.28 12.67
N VAL A 71 4.47 9.30 11.88
CA VAL A 71 5.83 8.94 12.33
C VAL A 71 6.75 10.15 12.48
N GLY A 72 6.27 11.37 12.16
CA GLY A 72 6.96 12.64 12.37
C GLY A 72 8.29 12.76 11.63
N ARG A 73 8.40 12.21 10.42
CA ARG A 73 9.61 12.24 9.61
C ARG A 73 9.33 12.09 8.12
N VAL A 74 10.32 12.45 7.31
CA VAL A 74 10.36 12.09 5.90
C VAL A 74 10.63 10.58 5.78
N ASN A 75 9.79 9.89 5.05
CA ASN A 75 9.99 8.51 4.60
C ASN A 75 10.49 8.50 3.17
N TYR A 76 11.37 7.56 2.89
CA TYR A 76 11.84 7.20 1.55
C TYR A 76 11.14 5.91 1.12
N GLY A 77 10.59 5.88 -0.08
CA GLY A 77 9.82 4.73 -0.53
C GLY A 77 9.35 4.80 -1.97
N LEU A 78 8.33 4.01 -2.25
CA LEU A 78 7.66 3.89 -3.54
C LEU A 78 6.39 4.76 -3.57
N PRO A 79 5.97 5.25 -4.74
CA PRO A 79 4.67 5.88 -4.93
C PRO A 79 3.53 4.96 -4.49
N ALA A 80 2.52 5.51 -3.78
CA ALA A 80 1.45 4.71 -3.23
C ALA A 80 0.26 5.55 -2.75
N GLY A 81 -0.95 5.21 -3.17
CA GLY A 81 -2.17 5.88 -2.71
C GLY A 81 -3.40 5.00 -2.75
N GLY A 82 -4.55 5.57 -2.42
CA GLY A 82 -5.83 4.88 -2.34
C GLY A 82 -6.46 4.62 -3.71
N LEU A 83 -7.28 3.57 -3.80
CA LEU A 83 -8.19 3.42 -4.93
C LEU A 83 -9.33 4.42 -4.79
N GLU A 84 -9.69 5.06 -5.89
CA GLU A 84 -10.85 5.94 -5.99
C GLU A 84 -12.02 5.26 -6.71
N ASP A 85 -13.22 5.79 -6.52
CA ASP A 85 -14.45 5.24 -7.13
C ASP A 85 -14.41 5.26 -8.67
N ASP A 86 -13.64 6.19 -9.25
CA ASP A 86 -13.49 6.34 -10.71
C ASP A 86 -12.39 5.44 -11.29
N ASP A 87 -11.58 4.79 -10.46
CA ASP A 87 -10.57 3.85 -10.93
C ASP A 87 -11.22 2.55 -11.41
N ALA A 88 -10.97 2.18 -12.67
CA ALA A 88 -11.55 0.98 -13.26
C ALA A 88 -11.05 -0.32 -12.59
N ASP A 89 -9.81 -0.32 -12.13
CA ASP A 89 -9.11 -1.42 -11.46
C ASP A 89 -7.83 -0.91 -10.75
N PRO A 90 -7.15 -1.74 -9.96
CA PRO A 90 -5.89 -1.34 -9.30
C PRO A 90 -4.78 -0.90 -10.26
N SER A 91 -4.81 -1.32 -11.52
CA SER A 91 -3.84 -0.86 -12.52
C SER A 91 -4.09 0.57 -12.96
N ALA A 92 -5.37 0.99 -13.01
CA ALA A 92 -5.75 2.37 -13.28
C ALA A 92 -5.32 3.28 -12.11
N ALA A 93 -5.63 2.88 -10.87
CA ALA A 93 -5.16 3.58 -9.67
C ALA A 93 -3.63 3.73 -9.65
N ALA A 94 -2.89 2.66 -9.96
CA ALA A 94 -1.43 2.68 -9.99
C ALA A 94 -0.87 3.68 -11.03
N ARG A 95 -1.51 3.82 -12.18
CA ARG A 95 -1.12 4.80 -13.20
C ARG A 95 -1.43 6.23 -12.76
N ARG A 96 -2.59 6.44 -12.14
CA ARG A 96 -3.02 7.74 -11.62
C ARG A 96 -2.06 8.20 -10.53
N GLU A 97 -1.85 7.40 -9.50
CA GLU A 97 -0.95 7.71 -8.37
C GLU A 97 0.49 7.97 -8.82
N LEU A 98 1.03 7.12 -9.72
CA LEU A 98 2.36 7.32 -10.28
C LEU A 98 2.48 8.70 -10.95
N ARG A 99 1.46 9.09 -11.74
CA ARG A 99 1.45 10.37 -12.42
C ARG A 99 1.29 11.54 -11.45
N GLU A 100 0.35 11.47 -10.52
CA GLU A 100 0.05 12.53 -9.55
C GLU A 100 1.22 12.78 -8.61
N GLU A 101 1.75 11.74 -7.97
CA GLU A 101 2.84 11.87 -7.01
C GLU A 101 4.20 12.15 -7.66
N THR A 102 4.43 11.73 -8.91
CA THR A 102 5.78 11.78 -9.51
C THR A 102 5.89 12.51 -10.83
N GLY A 103 4.80 12.70 -11.55
CA GLY A 103 4.80 13.18 -12.93
C GLY A 103 5.27 12.14 -13.96
N TYR A 104 5.44 10.87 -13.56
CA TYR A 104 5.82 9.79 -14.46
C TYR A 104 4.60 9.02 -14.95
N GLU A 105 4.63 8.65 -16.23
CA GLU A 105 3.64 7.76 -16.85
C GLU A 105 4.33 6.46 -17.29
N ALA A 106 3.62 5.33 -17.19
CA ALA A 106 4.14 4.01 -17.51
C ALA A 106 3.59 3.49 -18.84
N ASP A 107 4.43 2.86 -19.66
CA ASP A 107 4.00 2.14 -20.86
C ASP A 107 3.13 0.93 -20.51
N ALA A 108 3.55 0.16 -19.52
CA ALA A 108 2.85 -1.04 -19.06
C ALA A 108 2.83 -1.15 -17.53
N VAL A 109 1.78 -1.75 -16.99
CA VAL A 109 1.66 -2.11 -15.58
C VAL A 109 1.25 -3.57 -15.45
N GLU A 110 1.78 -4.25 -14.43
CA GLU A 110 1.39 -5.62 -14.11
C GLU A 110 1.25 -5.80 -12.60
N GLN A 111 0.27 -6.59 -12.18
CA GLN A 111 0.10 -6.92 -10.77
C GLN A 111 1.23 -7.83 -10.30
N LEU A 112 1.86 -7.47 -9.19
CA LEU A 112 2.91 -8.25 -8.55
C LEU A 112 2.36 -9.16 -7.45
N ALA A 113 1.57 -8.60 -6.54
CA ALA A 113 1.03 -9.29 -5.38
C ALA A 113 -0.15 -8.53 -4.77
N ILE A 114 -0.85 -9.17 -3.83
CA ILE A 114 -1.86 -8.55 -2.96
C ILE A 114 -1.53 -8.97 -1.54
N TYR A 115 -1.56 -8.02 -0.60
CA TYR A 115 -1.30 -8.27 0.82
C TYR A 115 -2.24 -7.45 1.71
N GLU A 116 -2.39 -7.93 2.92
CA GLU A 116 -3.05 -7.26 4.05
C GLU A 116 -2.01 -6.96 5.13
N PRO A 117 -1.18 -5.92 4.96
CA PRO A 117 0.03 -5.75 5.78
C PRO A 117 -0.23 -5.43 7.24
N SER A 118 -1.44 -5.08 7.61
CA SER A 118 -1.84 -4.71 8.98
C SER A 118 -3.19 -5.29 9.37
N ASN A 119 -3.51 -6.52 8.95
CA ASN A 119 -4.80 -7.19 9.12
C ASN A 119 -5.22 -7.45 10.59
N GLY A 120 -4.40 -7.14 11.57
CA GLY A 120 -4.77 -7.12 12.98
C GLY A 120 -5.38 -5.79 13.45
N LEU A 121 -5.39 -4.75 12.62
CA LEU A 121 -5.90 -3.42 12.93
C LEU A 121 -6.67 -2.78 11.78
N PHE A 122 -6.34 -3.12 10.53
CA PHE A 122 -6.96 -2.58 9.32
C PHE A 122 -7.57 -3.71 8.50
N ASP A 123 -8.67 -3.44 7.83
CA ASP A 123 -9.23 -4.30 6.79
C ASP A 123 -8.66 -3.98 5.38
N SER A 124 -7.78 -3.00 5.29
CA SER A 124 -7.22 -2.51 4.02
C SER A 124 -6.38 -3.56 3.28
N VAL A 125 -6.58 -3.62 1.98
CA VAL A 125 -5.84 -4.47 1.04
C VAL A 125 -4.89 -3.62 0.22
N TYR A 126 -3.63 -4.05 0.08
CA TYR A 126 -2.63 -3.40 -0.75
C TYR A 126 -2.35 -4.19 -2.02
N HIS A 127 -2.56 -3.56 -3.17
CA HIS A 127 -2.20 -4.08 -4.49
C HIS A 127 -0.81 -3.59 -4.88
N TYR A 128 0.12 -4.52 -5.02
CA TYR A 128 1.47 -4.23 -5.48
C TYR A 128 1.54 -4.35 -7.00
N VAL A 129 2.01 -3.30 -7.65
CA VAL A 129 2.03 -3.17 -9.11
C VAL A 129 3.44 -2.83 -9.56
N VAL A 130 3.94 -3.51 -10.59
CA VAL A 130 5.16 -3.12 -11.28
C VAL A 130 4.78 -2.29 -12.50
N ALA A 131 5.41 -1.14 -12.67
CA ALA A 131 5.26 -0.27 -13.82
C ALA A 131 6.54 -0.25 -14.64
N HIS A 132 6.42 -0.33 -15.95
CA HIS A 132 7.54 -0.41 -16.88
C HIS A 132 7.52 0.72 -17.89
N GLY A 133 8.72 1.11 -18.38
CA GLY A 133 8.87 2.17 -19.36
C GLY A 133 8.41 3.52 -18.83
N CYS A 134 8.67 3.79 -17.53
CA CYS A 134 8.23 5.02 -16.90
C CYS A 134 9.03 6.22 -17.39
N GLU A 135 8.34 7.21 -17.93
CA GLU A 135 8.91 8.48 -18.40
C GLU A 135 8.24 9.66 -17.70
N ARG A 136 9.01 10.70 -17.37
CA ARG A 136 8.45 11.92 -16.79
C ARG A 136 7.83 12.77 -17.89
N THR A 137 6.50 12.88 -17.90
CA THR A 137 5.73 13.57 -18.95
C THR A 137 4.98 14.78 -18.41
N ALA A 138 4.86 14.92 -17.08
CA ALA A 138 4.08 15.97 -16.43
C ALA A 138 4.77 16.52 -15.18
N ASP A 139 4.25 17.59 -14.64
CA ASP A 139 4.51 18.02 -13.26
C ASP A 139 3.68 17.19 -12.28
N GLN A 140 4.08 17.16 -11.01
CA GLN A 140 3.30 16.55 -9.93
C GLN A 140 1.96 17.26 -9.74
N GLU A 141 0.92 16.52 -9.40
CA GLU A 141 -0.42 17.02 -9.08
C GLU A 141 -0.79 16.52 -7.66
N LEU A 142 -0.04 17.03 -6.65
CA LEU A 142 -0.16 16.60 -5.26
C LEU A 142 -1.44 17.09 -4.59
N ASP A 143 -1.96 16.30 -3.69
CA ASP A 143 -3.03 16.70 -2.79
C ASP A 143 -2.57 17.76 -1.77
N ASP A 144 -3.53 18.50 -1.21
CA ASP A 144 -3.26 19.61 -0.27
C ASP A 144 -2.49 19.16 1.00
N ASN A 145 -2.56 17.87 1.35
CA ASN A 145 -1.91 17.27 2.52
C ASN A 145 -0.66 16.47 2.18
N GLU A 146 -0.19 16.53 0.94
CA GLU A 146 1.01 15.84 0.47
C GLU A 146 2.22 16.75 0.34
N SER A 147 3.37 16.21 0.69
CA SER A 147 4.67 16.88 0.57
C SER A 147 5.69 15.87 0.07
N ILE A 148 5.82 15.77 -1.24
CA ILE A 148 6.56 14.72 -1.95
C ILE A 148 7.69 15.32 -2.80
N ARG A 149 8.87 14.71 -2.70
CA ARG A 149 10.02 14.94 -3.58
C ARG A 149 10.35 13.67 -4.32
N VAL A 150 10.49 13.76 -5.64
CA VAL A 150 10.76 12.62 -6.54
C VAL A 150 12.27 12.47 -6.78
N GLY A 151 12.72 11.24 -6.84
CA GLY A 151 14.07 10.85 -7.23
C GLY A 151 14.09 9.53 -7.98
N THR A 152 15.28 9.09 -8.38
CA THR A 152 15.50 7.76 -8.96
C THR A 152 16.66 7.07 -8.24
N THR A 153 16.64 5.74 -8.23
CA THR A 153 17.71 4.90 -7.68
C THR A 153 17.79 3.60 -8.45
N THR A 154 18.90 2.87 -8.32
CA THR A 154 18.96 1.52 -8.89
C THR A 154 18.10 0.54 -8.08
N PHE A 155 17.55 -0.48 -8.74
CA PHE A 155 16.83 -1.54 -8.03
C PHE A 155 17.74 -2.26 -7.01
N ALA A 156 19.02 -2.42 -7.32
CA ALA A 156 19.99 -3.06 -6.43
C ALA A 156 20.18 -2.28 -5.12
N ASP A 157 20.31 -0.95 -5.17
CA ASP A 157 20.41 -0.10 -3.97
C ASP A 157 19.13 -0.15 -3.13
N LEU A 158 17.97 -0.14 -3.82
CA LEU A 158 16.67 -0.21 -3.14
C LEU A 158 16.47 -1.57 -2.45
N GLN A 159 16.88 -2.66 -3.11
CA GLN A 159 16.85 -4.02 -2.56
C GLN A 159 17.81 -4.16 -1.36
N GLU A 160 19.02 -3.60 -1.44
CA GLU A 160 19.98 -3.62 -0.33
C GLU A 160 19.41 -2.88 0.89
N ARG A 161 18.85 -1.69 0.70
CA ARG A 161 18.18 -0.92 1.77
C ARG A 161 17.01 -1.69 2.39
N ALA A 162 16.19 -2.35 1.58
CA ALA A 162 15.07 -3.17 2.08
C ALA A 162 15.59 -4.36 2.91
N ALA A 163 16.61 -5.06 2.42
CA ALA A 163 17.19 -6.20 3.11
C ALA A 163 17.93 -5.82 4.42
N ALA A 164 18.54 -4.64 4.46
CA ALA A 164 19.21 -4.10 5.65
C ALA A 164 18.23 -3.51 6.70
N GLY A 165 16.96 -3.29 6.33
CA GLY A 165 15.97 -2.62 7.19
C GLY A 165 16.07 -1.08 7.16
N ASP A 166 16.82 -0.53 6.24
CA ASP A 166 16.99 0.93 6.06
C ASP A 166 15.84 1.55 5.25
N LEU A 167 15.15 0.75 4.42
CA LEU A 167 13.88 1.12 3.80
C LEU A 167 12.75 0.94 4.81
N ARG A 168 12.50 1.97 5.61
CA ARG A 168 11.61 1.89 6.78
C ARG A 168 10.12 1.98 6.46
N ASP A 169 9.74 2.38 5.25
CA ASP A 169 8.36 2.22 4.77
C ASP A 169 8.09 0.74 4.48
N GLY A 170 7.31 0.10 5.35
CA GLY A 170 7.03 -1.33 5.26
C GLY A 170 6.31 -1.73 3.96
N ARG A 171 5.47 -0.84 3.41
CA ARG A 171 4.79 -1.05 2.13
C ARG A 171 5.81 -1.16 1.00
N SER A 172 6.70 -0.18 0.91
CA SER A 172 7.78 -0.14 -0.09
C SER A 172 8.74 -1.32 0.07
N ALA A 173 9.17 -1.61 1.30
CA ALA A 173 10.08 -2.72 1.57
C ALA A 173 9.48 -4.06 1.13
N LEU A 174 8.20 -4.30 1.43
CA LEU A 174 7.50 -5.52 1.03
C LEU A 174 7.44 -5.66 -0.50
N GLY A 175 7.08 -4.59 -1.22
CA GLY A 175 7.02 -4.58 -2.69
C GLY A 175 8.38 -4.88 -3.33
N VAL A 176 9.45 -4.23 -2.84
CA VAL A 176 10.82 -4.44 -3.31
C VAL A 176 11.29 -5.88 -3.07
N LEU A 177 11.10 -6.41 -1.85
CA LEU A 177 11.50 -7.77 -1.52
C LEU A 177 10.69 -8.83 -2.28
N GLN A 178 9.40 -8.58 -2.50
CA GLN A 178 8.55 -9.46 -3.29
C GLN A 178 9.00 -9.53 -4.75
N TYR A 179 9.32 -8.37 -5.34
CA TYR A 179 9.83 -8.32 -6.70
C TYR A 179 11.19 -9.02 -6.82
N ALA A 180 12.12 -8.77 -5.88
CA ALA A 180 13.41 -9.45 -5.82
C ALA A 180 13.26 -10.98 -5.75
N ALA A 181 12.34 -11.48 -4.94
CA ALA A 181 12.05 -12.91 -4.84
C ALA A 181 11.45 -13.49 -6.13
N ARG A 182 10.70 -12.69 -6.89
CA ARG A 182 10.12 -13.10 -8.18
C ARG A 182 11.19 -13.25 -9.27
N ILE A 183 12.12 -12.29 -9.38
CA ILE A 183 13.17 -12.31 -10.42
C ILE A 183 14.35 -13.22 -10.08
N GLY A 184 14.54 -13.57 -8.80
CA GLY A 184 15.61 -14.48 -8.35
C GLY A 184 15.31 -15.98 -8.49
N LYS A 185 14.13 -16.32 -9.04
CA LYS A 185 13.71 -17.70 -9.35
C LYS A 185 14.07 -18.04 -10.80
#